data_d39b4101deaa2ea724b6b3fd4a903f34
#
_entry.id   d39b4101deaa2ea724b6b3fd4a903f34
#
_cell.length_a   1.000
_cell.length_b   1.000
_cell.length_c   1.000
_cell.angle_alpha   90.00
_cell.angle_beta   90.00
_cell.angle_gamma   90.00
#
_symmetry.space_group_name_H-M   'P 1'
#
loop_
_entity.id
_entity.type
_entity.pdbx_description
1 polymer ?
#
loop_
_entity_poly.entity_id
_entity_poly.type
_entity_poly.pdbx_seq_one_letter_code
_entity_poly.pdbx_strand_id
1 'polypeptide(L)'
;FITSVWTLSKSLHRIWCGYFLFISVLISIIFTVDLGLYEYWGFRLDATPLFYFFSSPKDAVASVSIWMVLGGIVAMAVYAVVLYAVFYGILLQKNLLLRMKLPYRRLKVSGILLLMTGLLFIPIRGGFTVSTMNVGKVYFSAEQRLNHAAINPAFSLMESLAKQKDFSKQYRFMEAAEADRLFKDMLEPAVAGGQTEETDSVRQSADSLHTLFNTQRPDV
;
A
#
# COMPACT_ATOMS: atom_id res chain seq x y z
N PHE A 1 -23.81 13.28 -7.55
CA PHE A 1 -24.46 13.03 -8.83
C PHE A 1 -25.64 12.06 -8.71
N ILE A 2 -25.41 10.79 -8.32
CA ILE A 2 -26.47 9.76 -8.21
C ILE A 2 -27.63 10.24 -7.32
N THR A 3 -27.35 10.84 -6.18
CA THR A 3 -28.36 11.33 -5.24
C THR A 3 -29.10 12.57 -5.73
N SER A 4 -28.54 13.32 -6.67
CA SER A 4 -29.21 14.48 -7.28
C SER A 4 -30.15 14.08 -8.41
N VAL A 5 -29.91 12.95 -9.06
CA VAL A 5 -30.77 12.42 -10.14
C VAL A 5 -31.94 11.60 -9.58
N TRP A 6 -31.67 10.78 -8.57
CA TRP A 6 -32.69 9.92 -7.98
C TRP A 6 -33.25 10.48 -6.67
N THR A 7 -34.56 10.32 -6.48
CA THR A 7 -35.19 10.64 -5.19
C THR A 7 -34.61 9.75 -4.10
N LEU A 8 -34.18 10.36 -3.00
CA LEU A 8 -33.56 9.65 -1.90
C LEU A 8 -34.61 8.76 -1.20
N SER A 9 -34.67 7.50 -1.58
CA SER A 9 -35.45 6.49 -0.87
C SER A 9 -34.74 6.12 0.45
N LYS A 10 -35.50 5.60 1.42
CA LYS A 10 -34.94 5.09 2.69
C LYS A 10 -33.88 4.01 2.46
N SER A 11 -34.02 3.22 1.39
CA SER A 11 -33.07 2.18 1.01
C SER A 11 -31.76 2.76 0.49
N LEU A 12 -31.82 3.78 -0.37
CA LEU A 12 -30.64 4.45 -0.89
C LEU A 12 -29.85 5.15 0.21
N HIS A 13 -30.54 5.77 1.18
CA HIS A 13 -29.88 6.37 2.34
C HIS A 13 -29.13 5.33 3.19
N ARG A 14 -29.69 4.14 3.41
CA ARG A 14 -29.01 3.03 4.12
C ARG A 14 -27.75 2.56 3.36
N ILE A 15 -27.84 2.47 2.04
CA ILE A 15 -26.68 2.10 1.20
C ILE A 15 -25.55 3.11 1.36
N TRP A 16 -25.87 4.43 1.34
CA TRP A 16 -24.87 5.47 1.57
C TRP A 16 -24.28 5.43 2.98
N CYS A 17 -25.09 5.20 4.01
CA CYS A 17 -24.61 5.04 5.38
C CYS A 17 -23.62 3.84 5.47
N GLY A 18 -23.97 2.72 4.87
CA GLY A 18 -23.09 1.54 4.81
C GLY A 18 -21.79 1.80 4.06
N TYR A 19 -21.87 2.48 2.91
CA TYR A 19 -20.69 2.87 2.12
C TYR A 19 -19.72 3.76 2.91
N PHE A 20 -20.24 4.84 3.53
CA PHE A 20 -19.38 5.73 4.31
C PHE A 20 -18.85 5.11 5.59
N LEU A 21 -19.61 4.19 6.19
CA LEU A 21 -19.10 3.37 7.31
C LEU A 21 -17.92 2.50 6.85
N PHE A 22 -18.07 1.79 5.74
CA PHE A 22 -17.01 0.96 5.16
C PHE A 22 -15.75 1.78 4.84
N ILE A 23 -15.91 2.92 4.17
CA ILE A 23 -14.78 3.81 3.85
C ILE A 23 -14.12 4.36 5.12
N SER A 24 -14.90 4.73 6.15
CA SER A 24 -14.35 5.20 7.43
C SER A 24 -13.51 4.13 8.10
N VAL A 25 -13.96 2.89 8.12
CA VAL A 25 -13.21 1.76 8.69
C VAL A 25 -11.94 1.50 7.87
N LEU A 26 -12.05 1.46 6.54
CA LEU A 26 -10.92 1.21 5.66
C LEU A 26 -9.81 2.27 5.83
N ILE A 27 -10.16 3.55 5.82
CA ILE A 27 -9.22 4.64 6.05
C ILE A 27 -8.61 4.53 7.45
N SER A 28 -9.41 4.22 8.47
CA SER A 28 -8.93 4.08 9.85
C SER A 28 -7.92 2.94 10.00
N ILE A 29 -8.12 1.83 9.33
CA ILE A 29 -7.14 0.72 9.28
C ILE A 29 -5.83 1.23 8.67
N ILE A 30 -5.88 1.86 7.50
CA ILE A 30 -4.68 2.34 6.79
C ILE A 30 -3.90 3.32 7.68
N PHE A 31 -4.56 4.30 8.28
CA PHE A 31 -3.91 5.30 9.11
C PHE A 31 -3.35 4.73 10.41
N THR A 32 -4.06 3.80 11.04
CA THR A 32 -3.58 3.15 12.27
C THR A 32 -2.38 2.26 12.00
N VAL A 33 -2.41 1.50 10.92
CA VAL A 33 -1.27 0.64 10.52
C VAL A 33 -0.07 1.50 10.13
N ASP A 34 -0.25 2.59 9.39
CA ASP A 34 0.81 3.53 9.06
C ASP A 34 1.48 4.11 10.31
N LEU A 35 0.70 4.57 11.28
CA LEU A 35 1.24 5.10 12.54
C LEU A 35 2.04 4.04 13.31
N GLY A 36 1.53 2.81 13.38
CA GLY A 36 2.20 1.72 14.08
C GLY A 36 3.50 1.28 13.40
N LEU A 37 3.53 1.21 12.09
CA LEU A 37 4.69 0.75 11.33
C LEU A 37 5.74 1.85 11.09
N TYR A 38 5.33 3.11 11.06
CA TYR A 38 6.25 4.21 10.80
C TYR A 38 7.41 4.31 11.78
N GLU A 39 7.17 4.00 13.05
CA GLU A 39 8.21 4.01 14.08
C GLU A 39 9.30 2.96 13.81
N TYR A 40 8.92 1.80 13.26
CA TYR A 40 9.85 0.69 12.99
C TYR A 40 10.56 0.82 11.64
N TRP A 41 9.84 1.29 10.62
CA TRP A 41 10.34 1.28 9.24
C TRP A 41 10.86 2.62 8.76
N GLY A 42 10.47 3.71 9.44
CA GLY A 42 10.94 5.05 9.10
C GLY A 42 10.41 5.62 7.78
N PHE A 43 9.45 4.94 7.14
CA PHE A 43 8.78 5.41 5.92
C PHE A 43 7.26 5.17 5.98
N ARG A 44 6.51 5.83 5.10
CA ARG A 44 5.06 5.72 5.04
C ARG A 44 4.62 4.37 4.50
N LEU A 45 3.41 3.97 4.91
CA LEU A 45 2.82 2.70 4.55
C LEU A 45 2.87 2.46 3.03
N ASP A 46 3.43 1.33 2.65
CA ASP A 46 3.49 0.80 1.29
C ASP A 46 2.85 -0.60 1.20
N ALA A 47 3.06 -1.31 0.11
CA ALA A 47 2.52 -2.65 -0.10
C ALA A 47 3.26 -3.74 0.70
N THR A 48 4.45 -3.47 1.24
CA THR A 48 5.32 -4.46 1.88
C THR A 48 4.67 -5.15 3.09
N PRO A 49 3.98 -4.44 4.02
CA PRO A 49 3.29 -5.10 5.14
C PRO A 49 2.20 -6.06 4.68
N LEU A 50 1.49 -5.73 3.61
CA LEU A 50 0.46 -6.62 3.06
C LEU A 50 1.07 -7.92 2.56
N PHE A 51 2.22 -7.84 1.87
CA PHE A 51 2.95 -9.04 1.45
C PHE A 51 3.38 -9.89 2.62
N TYR A 52 4.01 -9.28 3.63
CA TYR A 52 4.41 -10.00 4.84
C TYR A 52 3.24 -10.70 5.50
N PHE A 53 2.12 -9.99 5.63
CA PHE A 53 0.93 -10.54 6.24
C PHE A 53 0.36 -11.74 5.45
N PHE A 54 0.40 -11.71 4.12
CA PHE A 54 -0.11 -12.80 3.29
C PHE A 54 0.90 -13.95 3.11
N SER A 55 2.20 -13.67 3.08
CA SER A 55 3.23 -14.71 2.90
C SER A 55 3.56 -15.45 4.19
N SER A 56 3.66 -14.74 5.31
CA SER A 56 4.06 -15.29 6.61
C SER A 56 3.23 -14.67 7.75
N PRO A 57 1.92 -14.97 7.86
CA PRO A 57 1.04 -14.33 8.82
C PRO A 57 1.46 -14.58 10.28
N LYS A 58 2.04 -15.76 10.57
CA LYS A 58 2.52 -16.09 11.92
C LYS A 58 3.68 -15.20 12.35
N ASP A 59 4.64 -14.95 11.47
CA ASP A 59 5.81 -14.14 11.74
C ASP A 59 5.45 -12.66 11.84
N ALA A 60 4.53 -12.21 10.99
CA ALA A 60 4.00 -10.84 11.02
C ALA A 60 3.34 -10.51 12.36
N VAL A 61 2.56 -11.46 12.92
CA VAL A 61 1.89 -11.27 14.22
C VAL A 61 2.86 -11.46 15.39
N ALA A 62 3.83 -12.38 15.29
CA ALA A 62 4.78 -12.66 16.36
C ALA A 62 5.72 -11.48 16.69
N SER A 63 5.97 -10.61 15.71
CA SER A 63 6.83 -9.42 15.88
C SER A 63 6.13 -8.24 16.58
N VAL A 64 4.81 -8.31 16.82
CA VAL A 64 4.01 -7.19 17.35
C VAL A 64 3.59 -7.48 18.79
N SER A 65 3.82 -6.51 19.71
CA SER A 65 3.37 -6.63 21.10
C SER A 65 1.83 -6.62 21.18
N ILE A 66 1.27 -7.44 22.08
CA ILE A 66 -0.18 -7.49 22.32
C ILE A 66 -0.74 -6.10 22.73
N TRP A 67 0.01 -5.32 23.48
CA TRP A 67 -0.40 -3.97 23.87
C TRP A 67 -0.49 -3.01 22.67
N MET A 68 0.40 -3.17 21.70
CA MET A 68 0.36 -2.40 20.46
C MET A 68 -0.86 -2.79 19.61
N VAL A 69 -1.20 -4.07 19.55
CA VAL A 69 -2.41 -4.54 18.87
C VAL A 69 -3.67 -3.96 19.52
N LEU A 70 -3.78 -4.04 20.84
CA LEU A 70 -4.92 -3.49 21.59
C LEU A 70 -5.03 -1.98 21.42
N GLY A 71 -3.92 -1.25 21.55
CA GLY A 71 -3.88 0.20 21.31
C GLY A 71 -4.26 0.56 19.87
N GLY A 72 -3.80 -0.22 18.90
CA GLY A 72 -4.16 -0.07 17.49
C GLY A 72 -5.66 -0.28 17.23
N ILE A 73 -6.27 -1.31 17.83
CA ILE A 73 -7.72 -1.54 17.72
C ILE A 73 -8.51 -0.38 18.30
N VAL A 74 -8.11 0.15 19.46
CA VAL A 74 -8.78 1.31 20.07
C VAL A 74 -8.61 2.55 19.19
N ALA A 75 -7.42 2.83 18.71
CA ALA A 75 -7.14 3.96 17.81
C ALA A 75 -7.98 3.84 16.52
N MET A 76 -8.00 2.67 15.89
CA MET A 76 -8.81 2.40 14.70
C MET A 76 -10.30 2.66 14.96
N ALA A 77 -10.83 2.19 16.09
CA ALA A 77 -12.24 2.41 16.44
C ALA A 77 -12.54 3.90 16.62
N VAL A 78 -11.68 4.65 17.31
CA VAL A 78 -11.82 6.11 17.49
C VAL A 78 -11.78 6.82 16.14
N TYR A 79 -10.79 6.53 15.28
CA TYR A 79 -10.71 7.13 13.94
C TYR A 79 -11.94 6.82 13.10
N ALA A 80 -12.41 5.57 13.10
CA ALA A 80 -13.59 5.16 12.34
C ALA A 80 -14.84 5.91 12.80
N VAL A 81 -15.04 6.05 14.10
CA VAL A 81 -16.19 6.79 14.68
C VAL A 81 -16.11 8.26 14.31
N VAL A 82 -14.96 8.90 14.48
CA VAL A 82 -14.77 10.32 14.15
C VAL A 82 -15.01 10.57 12.66
N LEU A 83 -14.39 9.79 11.78
CA LEU A 83 -14.58 9.93 10.33
C LEU A 83 -16.04 9.71 9.93
N TYR A 84 -16.67 8.66 10.46
CA TYR A 84 -18.08 8.40 10.18
C TYR A 84 -18.99 9.54 10.68
N ALA A 85 -18.74 10.07 11.88
CA ALA A 85 -19.48 11.20 12.40
C ALA A 85 -19.34 12.45 11.52
N VAL A 86 -18.13 12.73 10.99
CA VAL A 86 -17.90 13.83 10.04
C VAL A 86 -18.67 13.58 8.74
N PHE A 87 -18.60 12.40 8.14
CA PHE A 87 -19.36 12.07 6.93
C PHE A 87 -20.86 12.14 7.16
N TYR A 88 -21.34 11.66 8.32
CA TYR A 88 -22.75 11.74 8.69
C TYR A 88 -23.19 13.18 8.84
N GLY A 89 -22.43 14.02 9.54
CA GLY A 89 -22.73 15.43 9.74
C GLY A 89 -22.76 16.24 8.46
N ILE A 90 -21.83 15.98 7.53
CA ILE A 90 -21.71 16.78 6.29
C ILE A 90 -22.59 16.22 5.16
N LEU A 91 -22.58 14.91 4.95
CA LEU A 91 -23.12 14.30 3.73
C LEU A 91 -24.44 13.57 3.94
N LEU A 92 -24.65 12.97 5.12
CA LEU A 92 -25.78 12.07 5.36
C LEU A 92 -26.96 12.71 6.08
N GLN A 93 -26.86 13.98 6.50
CA GLN A 93 -27.99 14.68 7.12
C GLN A 93 -29.17 14.78 6.15
N LYS A 94 -30.27 14.16 6.52
CA LYS A 94 -31.50 14.07 5.69
C LYS A 94 -32.02 15.43 5.21
N ASN A 95 -31.84 16.49 6.02
CA ASN A 95 -32.37 17.82 5.72
C ASN A 95 -31.68 18.53 4.55
N LEU A 96 -30.40 18.22 4.29
CA LEU A 96 -29.65 18.82 3.18
C LEU A 96 -30.07 18.23 1.82
N LEU A 97 -30.36 16.94 1.78
CA LEU A 97 -30.69 16.20 0.56
C LEU A 97 -32.19 16.31 0.19
N LEU A 98 -33.09 16.52 1.18
CA LEU A 98 -34.54 16.61 0.94
C LEU A 98 -35.02 17.98 0.47
N ARG A 99 -34.21 19.04 0.57
CA ARG A 99 -34.61 20.42 0.16
C ARG A 99 -34.63 20.66 -1.34
N MET A 100 -34.16 19.74 -2.16
CA MET A 100 -34.19 19.91 -3.62
C MET A 100 -35.51 19.43 -4.24
N LYS A 101 -36.57 20.19 -4.13
CA LYS A 101 -37.94 19.84 -4.59
C LYS A 101 -38.22 20.04 -6.09
N LEU A 102 -37.31 20.57 -6.91
CA LEU A 102 -37.62 20.97 -8.28
C LEU A 102 -36.98 20.04 -9.32
N PRO A 103 -37.75 19.24 -10.09
CA PRO A 103 -37.21 18.27 -11.06
C PRO A 103 -36.35 18.91 -12.17
N TYR A 104 -36.73 20.09 -12.66
CA TYR A 104 -35.99 20.80 -13.70
C TYR A 104 -34.62 21.31 -13.26
N ARG A 105 -34.51 21.74 -11.98
CA ARG A 105 -33.20 22.13 -11.41
C ARG A 105 -32.30 20.96 -11.10
N ARG A 106 -32.86 19.78 -10.85
CA ARG A 106 -32.05 18.57 -10.54
C ARG A 106 -31.16 18.19 -11.73
N LEU A 107 -31.66 18.22 -12.94
CA LEU A 107 -30.87 17.85 -14.12
C LEU A 107 -29.72 18.84 -14.36
N LYS A 108 -29.97 20.16 -14.19
CA LYS A 108 -28.91 21.18 -14.31
C LYS A 108 -27.85 21.01 -13.21
N VAL A 109 -28.26 20.81 -11.96
CA VAL A 109 -27.34 20.57 -10.84
C VAL A 109 -26.56 19.29 -11.05
N SER A 110 -27.20 18.23 -11.53
CA SER A 110 -26.53 16.97 -11.85
C SER A 110 -25.46 17.14 -12.94
N GLY A 111 -25.77 17.90 -13.99
CA GLY A 111 -24.81 18.23 -15.04
C GLY A 111 -23.59 19.02 -14.51
N ILE A 112 -23.83 20.02 -13.67
CA ILE A 112 -22.77 20.80 -13.03
C ILE A 112 -21.92 19.92 -12.11
N LEU A 113 -22.53 19.05 -11.31
CA LEU A 113 -21.80 18.14 -10.43
C LEU A 113 -20.98 17.12 -11.21
N LEU A 114 -21.49 16.63 -12.35
CA LEU A 114 -20.75 15.74 -13.24
C LEU A 114 -19.52 16.46 -13.83
N LEU A 115 -19.70 17.68 -14.31
CA LEU A 115 -18.61 18.52 -14.80
C LEU A 115 -17.56 18.75 -13.70
N MET A 116 -17.99 19.15 -12.51
CA MET A 116 -17.10 19.35 -11.36
C MET A 116 -16.35 18.08 -10.97
N THR A 117 -17.01 16.93 -10.99
CA THR A 117 -16.37 15.63 -10.74
C THR A 117 -15.32 15.32 -11.80
N GLY A 118 -15.60 15.61 -13.07
CA GLY A 118 -14.63 15.49 -14.16
C GLY A 118 -13.42 16.42 -13.97
N LEU A 119 -13.66 17.67 -13.56
CA LEU A 119 -12.59 18.62 -13.28
C LEU A 119 -11.71 18.22 -12.08
N LEU A 120 -12.26 17.50 -11.10
CA LEU A 120 -11.47 16.97 -9.98
C LEU A 120 -10.40 15.97 -10.43
N PHE A 121 -10.55 15.36 -11.61
CA PHE A 121 -9.51 14.49 -12.17
C PHE A 121 -8.17 15.22 -12.35
N ILE A 122 -8.19 16.50 -12.68
CA ILE A 122 -6.99 17.32 -12.90
C ILE A 122 -6.13 17.40 -11.62
N PRO A 123 -6.64 17.86 -10.47
CA PRO A 123 -5.85 17.90 -9.25
C PRO A 123 -5.47 16.49 -8.72
N ILE A 124 -6.33 15.49 -8.89
CA ILE A 124 -6.02 14.10 -8.51
C ILE A 124 -4.83 13.57 -9.32
N ARG A 125 -4.78 13.88 -10.61
CA ARG A 125 -3.63 13.52 -11.47
C ARG A 125 -2.34 14.28 -11.09
N GLY A 126 -2.45 15.44 -10.42
CA GLY A 126 -1.31 16.30 -10.08
C GLY A 126 -1.09 17.44 -11.06
N GLY A 127 -2.13 17.85 -11.81
CA GLY A 127 -2.12 18.97 -12.75
C GLY A 127 -2.08 18.57 -14.23
N PHE A 128 -1.71 19.50 -15.09
CA PHE A 128 -1.66 19.33 -16.57
C PHE A 128 -0.31 18.80 -17.08
N THR A 129 0.65 18.55 -16.21
CA THR A 129 1.98 18.07 -16.59
C THR A 129 1.98 16.61 -17.05
N VAL A 130 2.98 16.22 -17.83
CA VAL A 130 3.17 14.82 -18.27
C VAL A 130 3.36 13.88 -17.06
N SER A 131 4.03 14.37 -16.01
CA SER A 131 4.26 13.62 -14.78
C SER A 131 2.99 13.53 -13.95
N THR A 132 2.55 12.34 -13.64
CA THR A 132 1.44 12.06 -12.71
C THR A 132 1.83 12.35 -11.27
N MET A 133 0.83 12.46 -10.38
CA MET A 133 1.07 12.58 -8.93
C MET A 133 1.83 11.35 -8.42
N ASN A 134 2.86 11.59 -7.62
CA ASN A 134 3.61 10.57 -6.91
C ASN A 134 4.01 11.08 -5.52
N VAL A 135 4.45 10.17 -4.65
CA VAL A 135 4.83 10.49 -3.26
C VAL A 135 5.92 11.57 -3.19
N GLY A 136 6.88 11.58 -4.13
CA GLY A 136 7.97 12.58 -4.13
C GLY A 136 7.55 14.01 -4.42
N LYS A 137 6.37 14.23 -5.02
CA LYS A 137 5.89 15.61 -5.31
C LYS A 137 5.53 16.44 -4.08
N VAL A 138 5.32 15.80 -2.93
CA VAL A 138 5.03 16.52 -1.68
C VAL A 138 6.29 16.84 -0.87
N TYR A 139 7.48 16.48 -1.37
CA TYR A 139 8.74 16.77 -0.69
C TYR A 139 9.05 18.27 -0.81
N PHE A 140 9.22 18.91 0.34
CA PHE A 140 9.42 20.36 0.45
C PHE A 140 10.58 20.74 1.36
N SER A 141 11.18 19.78 2.09
CA SER A 141 12.20 20.00 3.10
C SER A 141 13.43 19.11 2.87
N ALA A 142 14.58 19.54 3.36
CA ALA A 142 15.77 18.69 3.47
C ALA A 142 15.61 17.62 4.56
N GLU A 143 14.72 17.84 5.52
CA GLU A 143 14.43 16.89 6.59
C GLU A 143 13.37 15.89 6.12
N GLN A 144 13.76 14.61 6.09
CA GLN A 144 12.90 13.54 5.56
C GLN A 144 11.61 13.33 6.38
N ARG A 145 11.67 13.51 7.70
CA ARG A 145 10.49 13.38 8.57
C ARG A 145 9.38 14.38 8.22
N LEU A 146 9.76 15.62 7.88
CA LEU A 146 8.80 16.63 7.45
C LEU A 146 8.16 16.27 6.11
N ASN A 147 8.95 15.74 5.18
CA ASN A 147 8.44 15.27 3.90
C ASN A 147 7.46 14.09 4.10
N HIS A 148 7.80 13.15 4.97
CA HIS A 148 6.90 12.03 5.31
C HIS A 148 5.60 12.51 5.98
N ALA A 149 5.65 13.56 6.81
CA ALA A 149 4.44 14.11 7.43
C ALA A 149 3.44 14.68 6.38
N ALA A 150 3.93 15.12 5.22
CA ALA A 150 3.10 15.62 4.14
C ALA A 150 2.48 14.51 3.25
N ILE A 151 2.97 13.27 3.35
CA ILE A 151 2.48 12.16 2.54
C ILE A 151 1.18 11.60 3.15
N ASN A 152 0.15 11.45 2.32
CA ASN A 152 -1.05 10.73 2.69
C ASN A 152 -0.80 9.21 2.66
N PRO A 153 -0.95 8.49 3.79
CA PRO A 153 -0.70 7.05 3.86
C PRO A 153 -1.55 6.21 2.90
N ALA A 154 -2.80 6.59 2.69
CA ALA A 154 -3.67 5.88 1.74
C ALA A 154 -3.18 6.04 0.31
N PHE A 155 -2.70 7.24 -0.07
CA PHE A 155 -2.11 7.47 -1.38
C PHE A 155 -0.80 6.69 -1.55
N SER A 156 0.08 6.70 -0.55
CA SER A 156 1.35 5.95 -0.56
C SER A 156 1.11 4.45 -0.78
N LEU A 157 0.18 3.86 -0.03
CA LEU A 157 -0.21 2.47 -0.17
C LEU A 157 -0.75 2.16 -1.58
N MET A 158 -1.69 2.98 -2.07
CA MET A 158 -2.28 2.78 -3.40
C MET A 158 -1.25 2.94 -4.53
N GLU A 159 -0.36 3.91 -4.42
CA GLU A 159 0.73 4.11 -5.39
C GLU A 159 1.68 2.91 -5.40
N SER A 160 2.06 2.39 -4.22
CA SER A 160 2.90 1.22 -4.09
C SER A 160 2.23 -0.02 -4.68
N LEU A 161 0.96 -0.26 -4.38
CA LEU A 161 0.19 -1.36 -4.96
C LEU A 161 0.06 -1.26 -6.49
N ALA A 162 -0.17 -0.05 -7.01
CA ALA A 162 -0.29 0.18 -8.45
C ALA A 162 1.03 0.01 -9.20
N LYS A 163 2.16 0.33 -8.55
CA LYS A 163 3.51 0.17 -9.12
C LYS A 163 4.08 -1.21 -8.94
N GLN A 164 3.41 -2.05 -8.18
CA GLN A 164 3.86 -3.39 -7.92
C GLN A 164 3.93 -4.19 -9.22
N LYS A 165 5.13 -4.60 -9.56
CA LYS A 165 5.39 -5.47 -10.70
C LYS A 165 5.69 -6.87 -10.19
N ASP A 166 5.34 -7.85 -10.99
CA ASP A 166 5.74 -9.23 -10.75
C ASP A 166 7.27 -9.33 -10.91
N PHE A 167 7.97 -9.38 -9.78
CA PHE A 167 9.42 -9.44 -9.74
C PHE A 167 9.96 -10.66 -10.49
N SER A 168 9.22 -11.76 -10.51
CA SER A 168 9.64 -12.98 -11.21
C SER A 168 9.74 -12.78 -12.73
N LYS A 169 8.93 -11.86 -13.29
CA LYS A 169 8.99 -11.50 -14.71
C LYS A 169 9.95 -10.35 -14.99
N GLN A 170 10.06 -9.40 -14.05
CA GLN A 170 10.88 -8.21 -14.25
C GLN A 170 12.38 -8.51 -14.21
N TYR A 171 12.82 -9.47 -13.40
CA TYR A 171 14.23 -9.82 -13.21
C TYR A 171 14.62 -11.13 -13.89
N ARG A 172 13.80 -11.61 -14.81
CA ARG A 172 14.16 -12.75 -15.66
C ARG A 172 15.00 -12.26 -16.84
N PHE A 173 16.31 -12.14 -16.61
CA PHE A 173 17.26 -11.64 -17.62
C PHE A 173 17.67 -12.71 -18.63
N MET A 174 17.48 -13.99 -18.29
CA MET A 174 17.83 -15.13 -19.13
C MET A 174 16.92 -16.33 -18.83
N GLU A 175 16.99 -17.36 -19.65
CA GLU A 175 16.24 -18.58 -19.42
C GLU A 175 16.84 -19.39 -18.26
N ALA A 176 16.01 -20.09 -17.48
CA ALA A 176 16.47 -20.80 -16.28
C ALA A 176 17.59 -21.80 -16.58
N ALA A 177 17.47 -22.53 -17.71
CA ALA A 177 18.49 -23.50 -18.14
C ALA A 177 19.84 -22.84 -18.47
N GLU A 178 19.84 -21.63 -19.03
CA GLU A 178 21.04 -20.85 -19.32
C GLU A 178 21.64 -20.26 -18.05
N ALA A 179 20.82 -19.80 -17.13
CA ALA A 179 21.25 -19.32 -15.81
C ALA A 179 21.97 -20.45 -15.03
N ASP A 180 21.37 -21.64 -15.00
CA ASP A 180 21.95 -22.81 -14.32
C ASP A 180 23.28 -23.26 -14.96
N ARG A 181 23.38 -23.18 -16.27
CA ARG A 181 24.63 -23.49 -16.98
C ARG A 181 25.72 -22.50 -16.62
N LEU A 182 25.45 -21.18 -16.74
CA LEU A 182 26.42 -20.14 -16.42
C LEU A 182 26.84 -20.19 -14.95
N PHE A 183 25.92 -20.51 -14.06
CA PHE A 183 26.20 -20.66 -12.64
C PHE A 183 27.11 -21.87 -12.38
N LYS A 184 26.90 -23.00 -13.06
CA LYS A 184 27.81 -24.18 -12.99
C LYS A 184 29.18 -23.86 -13.55
N ASP A 185 29.26 -23.24 -14.72
CA ASP A 185 30.54 -22.84 -15.34
C ASP A 185 31.34 -21.87 -14.44
N MET A 186 30.65 -21.03 -13.66
CA MET A 186 31.26 -20.11 -12.69
C MET A 186 31.76 -20.83 -11.43
N LEU A 187 31.13 -21.93 -11.02
CA LEU A 187 31.52 -22.72 -9.85
C LEU A 187 32.66 -23.72 -10.16
N GLU A 188 32.76 -24.25 -11.40
CA GLU A 188 33.75 -25.22 -11.78
C GLU A 188 35.22 -24.78 -11.54
N PRO A 189 35.65 -23.53 -11.84
CA PRO A 189 37.01 -23.09 -11.55
C PRO A 189 37.31 -22.96 -10.05
N ALA A 190 36.30 -22.76 -9.22
CA ALA A 190 36.47 -22.71 -7.76
C ALA A 190 36.71 -24.10 -7.14
N VAL A 191 36.19 -25.14 -7.78
CA VAL A 191 36.35 -26.56 -7.34
C VAL A 191 37.63 -27.19 -7.85
N ALA A 192 38.13 -26.77 -9.04
CA ALA A 192 39.35 -27.31 -9.63
C ALA A 192 40.66 -26.94 -8.88
N GLY A 193 40.59 -25.99 -7.93
CA GLY A 193 41.72 -25.57 -7.07
C GLY A 193 41.89 -26.39 -5.78
N GLY A 194 40.99 -27.29 -5.45
CA GLY A 194 41.02 -28.10 -4.20
C GLY A 194 40.92 -29.59 -4.53
N GLN A 195 42.05 -30.26 -4.44
CA GLN A 195 42.09 -31.71 -4.56
C GLN A 195 41.44 -32.40 -3.36
N THR A 196 40.80 -33.52 -3.69
CA THR A 196 40.64 -34.82 -3.00
C THR A 196 39.39 -35.12 -2.22
N GLU A 197 38.81 -36.21 -2.72
CA GLU A 197 38.13 -37.36 -2.12
C GLU A 197 36.65 -37.26 -1.70
N GLU A 198 35.95 -38.22 -2.31
CA GLU A 198 34.59 -38.65 -2.07
C GLU A 198 34.22 -38.81 -0.60
N THR A 199 33.17 -38.17 -0.18
CA THR A 199 32.05 -38.78 0.54
C THR A 199 30.97 -37.70 0.92
N ASP A 200 29.71 -38.04 0.66
CA ASP A 200 28.48 -37.39 1.13
C ASP A 200 27.97 -36.15 0.38
N SER A 201 27.13 -36.43 -0.57
CA SER A 201 26.43 -35.47 -1.46
C SER A 201 25.48 -34.45 -0.81
N VAL A 202 25.33 -34.42 0.48
CA VAL A 202 24.47 -33.49 1.22
C VAL A 202 25.29 -32.45 2.02
N ARG A 203 26.53 -32.73 2.38
CA ARG A 203 27.43 -31.77 3.03
C ARG A 203 28.12 -30.81 2.06
N GLN A 204 28.24 -31.17 0.79
CA GLN A 204 28.93 -30.38 -0.23
C GLN A 204 28.22 -29.07 -0.61
N SER A 205 26.90 -28.96 -0.44
CA SER A 205 26.18 -27.73 -0.77
C SER A 205 26.42 -26.60 0.22
N ALA A 206 26.77 -26.87 1.46
CA ALA A 206 27.09 -25.86 2.48
C ALA A 206 28.57 -25.41 2.43
N ASP A 207 29.49 -26.34 2.09
CA ASP A 207 30.92 -26.03 2.01
C ASP A 207 31.31 -25.28 0.73
N SER A 208 30.56 -25.43 -0.37
CA SER A 208 30.87 -24.74 -1.63
C SER A 208 30.61 -23.22 -1.55
N LEU A 209 29.75 -22.77 -0.66
CA LEU A 209 29.55 -21.33 -0.40
C LEU A 209 30.74 -20.66 0.30
N HIS A 210 31.50 -21.41 1.12
CA HIS A 210 32.70 -20.91 1.79
C HIS A 210 33.88 -20.65 0.84
N THR A 211 33.91 -21.31 -0.31
CA THR A 211 34.99 -21.14 -1.32
C THR A 211 34.79 -19.92 -2.21
N LEU A 212 33.58 -19.32 -2.23
CA LEU A 212 33.32 -18.10 -2.99
C LEU A 212 33.85 -16.83 -2.26
N PHE A 213 34.20 -16.93 -0.97
CA PHE A 213 34.74 -15.83 -0.21
C PHE A 213 36.19 -16.16 0.19
N ASN A 214 37.12 -15.26 -0.15
CA ASN A 214 38.55 -15.36 0.24
C ASN A 214 38.78 -15.21 1.75
N THR A 215 37.74 -14.98 2.54
CA THR A 215 37.79 -14.81 3.99
C THR A 215 36.78 -15.72 4.67
N GLN A 216 37.22 -16.46 5.71
CA GLN A 216 36.33 -17.30 6.53
C GLN A 216 35.21 -16.53 7.27
N ARG A 217 35.29 -15.21 7.35
CA ARG A 217 34.28 -14.30 7.85
C ARG A 217 34.35 -13.00 7.06
N PRO A 218 33.40 -12.74 6.16
CA PRO A 218 33.27 -11.39 5.63
C PRO A 218 32.83 -10.45 6.77
N ASP A 219 33.58 -9.39 7.00
CA ASP A 219 33.17 -8.32 7.92
C ASP A 219 31.93 -7.67 7.34
N VAL A 220 30.84 -7.66 8.15
CA VAL A 220 29.57 -7.01 7.83
C VAL A 220 29.58 -5.58 8.34
#